data_d7a392ff7b2904806cf7fcd2ff2feb74
#
_entry.id   d7a392ff7b2904806cf7fcd2ff2feb74
#
_cell.length_a   1.000
_cell.length_b   1.000
_cell.length_c   1.000
_cell.angle_alpha   90.00
_cell.angle_beta   90.00
_cell.angle_gamma   90.00
#
_symmetry.space_group_name_H-M   'P 1'
#
loop_
_entity.id
_entity.type
_entity.pdbx_description
1 polymer ?
#
loop_
_entity_poly.entity_id
_entity_poly.type
_entity_poly.pdbx_seq_one_letter_code
_entity_poly.pdbx_strand_id
1 'polypeptide(L)'
;FLKYVTEHKPFVLYKAAMSLDGKTACHTGDSKWISSEDSREEVHVLRGCYKGIMVGAGTVMADNPLLTARTEGLDDPVRIIVDGNLSVPLKARVFQEGGDVIVLTTTSSDEKKREELTKLGVDIIMTDSDQKGKVDLASAMTGLALKGIDGILLEGGASLAASAFEAGIVDKVRIYEAP
;
A
#
# COMPACT_ATOMS: atom_id res chain seq x y z
N PHE A 1 -4.51 16.58 4.63
CA PHE A 1 -5.44 17.53 3.96
C PHE A 1 -4.69 18.70 3.31
N LEU A 2 -3.84 19.45 4.06
CA LEU A 2 -3.15 20.63 3.53
C LEU A 2 -2.35 20.29 2.25
N LYS A 3 -1.48 19.26 2.29
CA LYS A 3 -0.69 18.82 1.15
C LYS A 3 -1.57 18.47 -0.07
N TYR A 4 -2.71 17.79 0.17
CA TYR A 4 -3.64 17.44 -0.90
C TYR A 4 -4.21 18.68 -1.62
N VAL A 5 -4.57 19.70 -0.85
CA VAL A 5 -5.14 20.95 -1.42
C VAL A 5 -4.07 21.81 -2.10
N THR A 6 -2.85 21.89 -1.54
CA THR A 6 -1.80 22.79 -2.04
C THR A 6 -0.91 22.16 -3.11
N GLU A 7 -0.65 20.85 -3.03
CA GLU A 7 0.28 20.15 -3.92
C GLU A 7 -0.41 19.16 -4.86
N HIS A 8 -1.72 18.92 -4.66
CA HIS A 8 -2.50 17.90 -5.38
C HIS A 8 -1.87 16.50 -5.27
N LYS A 9 -1.38 16.17 -4.07
CA LYS A 9 -0.78 14.88 -3.73
C LYS A 9 -1.30 14.39 -2.37
N PRO A 10 -1.46 13.07 -2.17
CA PRO A 10 -1.84 12.54 -0.88
C PRO A 10 -0.73 12.74 0.16
N PHE A 11 -1.14 12.85 1.42
CA PHE A 11 -0.22 12.77 2.56
C PHE A 11 0.09 11.29 2.83
N VAL A 12 1.37 10.93 2.92
CA VAL A 12 1.80 9.54 3.10
C VAL A 12 2.40 9.33 4.49
N LEU A 13 1.73 8.50 5.30
CA LEU A 13 2.26 7.97 6.54
C LEU A 13 2.86 6.59 6.27
N TYR A 14 4.17 6.44 6.39
CA TYR A 14 4.81 5.12 6.43
C TYR A 14 4.73 4.53 7.84
N LYS A 15 4.18 3.32 7.95
CA LYS A 15 4.09 2.54 9.20
C LYS A 15 4.95 1.29 9.10
N ALA A 16 5.80 1.08 10.08
CA ALA A 16 6.57 -0.16 10.26
C ALA A 16 6.45 -0.71 11.67
N ALA A 17 6.62 -2.03 11.79
CA ALA A 17 6.91 -2.70 13.06
C ALA A 17 8.28 -3.35 12.94
N MET A 18 9.13 -3.18 13.94
CA MET A 18 10.49 -3.74 13.94
C MET A 18 10.93 -4.08 15.36
N SER A 19 11.89 -4.98 15.47
CA SER A 19 12.61 -5.22 16.72
C SER A 19 13.57 -4.06 17.02
N LEU A 20 14.06 -3.99 18.26
CA LEU A 20 15.00 -2.95 18.70
C LEU A 20 16.28 -2.89 17.85
N ASP A 21 16.69 -4.01 17.25
CA ASP A 21 17.82 -4.09 16.31
C ASP A 21 17.41 -3.81 14.85
N GLY A 22 16.19 -3.29 14.60
CA GLY A 22 15.72 -2.82 13.28
C GLY A 22 15.24 -3.92 12.33
N LYS A 23 14.96 -5.14 12.82
CA LYS A 23 14.48 -6.23 11.97
C LYS A 23 12.95 -6.22 11.85
N THR A 24 12.45 -6.36 10.63
CA THR A 24 11.02 -6.41 10.31
C THR A 24 10.49 -7.82 10.07
N ALA A 25 11.38 -8.82 10.06
CA ALA A 25 11.06 -10.25 9.94
C ALA A 25 12.25 -11.10 10.40
N CYS A 26 12.00 -12.37 10.72
CA CYS A 26 13.03 -13.38 10.94
C CYS A 26 13.76 -13.73 9.61
N HIS A 27 14.87 -14.46 9.70
CA HIS A 27 15.59 -14.98 8.53
C HIS A 27 14.74 -15.92 7.66
N THR A 28 13.68 -16.52 8.21
CA THR A 28 12.70 -17.35 7.49
C THR A 28 11.64 -16.51 6.75
N GLY A 29 11.61 -15.18 6.95
CA GLY A 29 10.58 -14.29 6.44
C GLY A 29 9.34 -14.17 7.34
N ASP A 30 9.28 -14.88 8.46
CA ASP A 30 8.18 -14.77 9.42
C ASP A 30 8.27 -13.44 10.19
N SER A 31 7.14 -12.68 10.17
CA SER A 31 6.99 -11.39 10.83
C SER A 31 5.86 -11.35 11.87
N LYS A 32 5.24 -12.49 12.15
CA LYS A 32 4.10 -12.59 13.08
C LYS A 32 4.55 -13.18 14.42
N TRP A 33 4.48 -12.48 15.57
CA TRP A 33 4.00 -11.10 15.76
C TRP A 33 5.13 -10.28 16.35
N ILE A 34 5.59 -9.24 15.68
CA ILE A 34 6.66 -8.34 16.17
C ILE A 34 6.09 -7.38 17.20
N SER A 35 4.91 -6.80 16.94
CA SER A 35 4.27 -5.82 17.81
C SER A 35 3.18 -6.43 18.70
N SER A 36 2.88 -5.75 19.83
CA SER A 36 1.82 -6.12 20.78
C SER A 36 0.43 -6.10 20.12
N GLU A 37 -0.56 -6.66 20.82
CA GLU A 37 -1.98 -6.61 20.40
C GLU A 37 -2.49 -5.19 20.33
N ASP A 38 -2.24 -4.38 21.34
CA ASP A 38 -2.62 -2.96 21.38
C ASP A 38 -2.07 -2.19 20.16
N SER A 39 -0.81 -2.45 19.79
CA SER A 39 -0.21 -1.84 18.60
C SER A 39 -0.92 -2.25 17.31
N ARG A 40 -1.40 -3.50 17.23
CA ARG A 40 -2.16 -3.99 16.06
C ARG A 40 -3.56 -3.39 16.01
N GLU A 41 -4.22 -3.22 17.16
CA GLU A 41 -5.51 -2.52 17.24
C GLU A 41 -5.39 -1.08 16.78
N GLU A 42 -4.34 -0.35 17.24
CA GLU A 42 -4.07 1.00 16.78
C GLU A 42 -3.87 1.06 15.25
N VAL A 43 -3.19 0.08 14.65
CA VAL A 43 -3.03 0.01 13.20
C VAL A 43 -4.38 -0.17 12.51
N HIS A 44 -5.31 -0.93 13.06
CA HIS A 44 -6.66 -1.05 12.51
C HIS A 44 -7.43 0.28 12.56
N VAL A 45 -7.29 1.05 13.64
CA VAL A 45 -7.83 2.42 13.72
C VAL A 45 -7.18 3.31 12.66
N LEU A 46 -5.85 3.27 12.50
CA LEU A 46 -5.14 4.04 11.48
C LEU A 46 -5.66 3.74 10.08
N ARG A 47 -5.96 2.48 9.74
CA ARG A 47 -6.53 2.12 8.44
C ARG A 47 -7.87 2.81 8.16
N GLY A 48 -8.72 2.96 9.17
CA GLY A 48 -9.97 3.71 9.03
C GLY A 48 -9.80 5.24 9.01
N CYS A 49 -8.64 5.76 9.45
CA CYS A 49 -8.35 7.20 9.43
C CYS A 49 -7.76 7.70 8.10
N TYR A 50 -7.22 6.81 7.28
CA TYR A 50 -6.64 7.14 5.99
C TYR A 50 -7.53 6.68 4.85
N LYS A 51 -7.67 7.52 3.81
CA LYS A 51 -8.51 7.20 2.65
C LYS A 51 -7.96 6.00 1.87
N GLY A 52 -6.65 5.80 1.85
CA GLY A 52 -6.01 4.67 1.17
C GLY A 52 -5.00 3.93 2.04
N ILE A 53 -4.90 2.61 1.83
CA ILE A 53 -3.82 1.75 2.34
C ILE A 53 -2.98 1.25 1.18
N MET A 54 -1.67 1.46 1.22
CA MET A 54 -0.76 1.08 0.14
C MET A 54 0.18 -0.04 0.57
N VAL A 55 0.24 -1.09 -0.24
CA VAL A 55 1.16 -2.23 -0.08
C VAL A 55 1.78 -2.64 -1.41
N GLY A 56 2.91 -3.34 -1.37
CA GLY A 56 3.53 -3.93 -2.56
C GLY A 56 2.98 -5.32 -2.89
N ALA A 57 3.13 -5.74 -4.14
CA ALA A 57 2.76 -7.07 -4.62
C ALA A 57 3.38 -8.20 -3.77
N GLY A 58 4.63 -8.05 -3.33
CA GLY A 58 5.29 -9.02 -2.46
C GLY A 58 4.54 -9.26 -1.15
N THR A 59 4.04 -8.22 -0.50
CA THR A 59 3.20 -8.33 0.71
C THR A 59 1.89 -9.05 0.43
N VAL A 60 1.24 -8.72 -0.70
CA VAL A 60 -0.01 -9.41 -1.08
C VAL A 60 0.22 -10.89 -1.34
N MET A 61 1.31 -11.26 -2.02
CA MET A 61 1.63 -12.65 -2.32
C MET A 61 2.03 -13.44 -1.08
N ALA A 62 2.74 -12.83 -0.12
CA ALA A 62 3.19 -13.50 1.10
C ALA A 62 2.06 -13.70 2.11
N ASP A 63 1.24 -12.66 2.34
CA ASP A 63 0.30 -12.63 3.46
C ASP A 63 -1.16 -12.79 3.04
N ASN A 64 -1.47 -12.64 1.75
CA ASN A 64 -2.84 -12.62 1.19
C ASN A 64 -3.82 -11.80 2.06
N PRO A 65 -3.49 -10.54 2.39
CA PRO A 65 -4.20 -9.74 3.38
C PRO A 65 -5.52 -9.20 2.83
N LEU A 66 -6.46 -8.83 3.72
CA LEU A 66 -7.68 -8.09 3.37
C LEU A 66 -7.47 -6.58 3.31
N LEU A 67 -6.56 -6.05 4.13
CA LEU A 67 -6.27 -4.62 4.27
C LEU A 67 -7.46 -3.79 4.78
N THR A 68 -8.34 -4.38 5.57
CA THR A 68 -9.51 -3.74 6.16
C THR A 68 -9.19 -3.05 7.48
N ALA A 69 -9.99 -2.05 7.86
CA ALA A 69 -9.87 -1.34 9.13
C ALA A 69 -10.25 -2.24 10.33
N ARG A 70 -11.30 -3.06 10.20
CA ARG A 70 -11.81 -3.96 11.25
C ARG A 70 -12.19 -3.24 12.55
N THR A 71 -12.47 -1.95 12.49
CA THR A 71 -12.85 -1.13 13.64
C THR A 71 -14.29 -0.67 13.42
N GLU A 72 -15.15 -0.89 14.42
CA GLU A 72 -16.55 -0.49 14.35
C GLU A 72 -16.68 1.02 14.17
N GLY A 73 -17.55 1.44 13.26
CA GLY A 73 -17.78 2.85 12.94
C GLY A 73 -16.74 3.52 12.03
N LEU A 74 -15.75 2.79 11.55
CA LEU A 74 -14.79 3.28 10.55
C LEU A 74 -14.97 2.57 9.21
N ASP A 75 -14.86 3.32 8.12
CA ASP A 75 -14.88 2.78 6.77
C ASP A 75 -13.57 2.07 6.42
N ASP A 76 -13.65 1.06 5.56
CA ASP A 76 -12.46 0.43 5.00
C ASP A 76 -11.75 1.38 4.02
N PRO A 77 -10.41 1.45 4.05
CA PRO A 77 -9.65 2.25 3.12
C PRO A 77 -9.66 1.66 1.71
N VAL A 78 -9.48 2.50 0.70
CA VAL A 78 -9.16 2.07 -0.66
C VAL A 78 -7.83 1.29 -0.65
N ARG A 79 -7.83 0.07 -1.16
CA ARG A 79 -6.65 -0.80 -1.21
C ARG A 79 -5.80 -0.44 -2.43
N ILE A 80 -4.58 0.04 -2.21
CA ILE A 80 -3.65 0.47 -3.26
C ILE A 80 -2.52 -0.54 -3.33
N ILE A 81 -2.44 -1.27 -4.44
CA ILE A 81 -1.47 -2.34 -4.66
C ILE A 81 -0.42 -1.86 -5.66
N VAL A 82 0.84 -1.78 -5.24
CA VAL A 82 1.95 -1.45 -6.13
C VAL A 82 2.47 -2.74 -6.76
N ASP A 83 2.12 -2.97 -8.03
CA ASP A 83 2.46 -4.18 -8.79
C ASP A 83 2.82 -3.85 -10.25
N GLY A 84 4.07 -3.46 -10.47
CA GLY A 84 4.55 -3.02 -11.78
C GLY A 84 4.34 -4.02 -12.91
N ASN A 85 4.37 -5.32 -12.62
CA ASN A 85 4.26 -6.40 -13.60
C ASN A 85 2.93 -7.16 -13.52
N LEU A 86 2.00 -6.71 -12.66
CA LEU A 86 0.75 -7.41 -12.37
C LEU A 86 0.97 -8.87 -11.93
N SER A 87 1.91 -9.09 -11.01
CA SER A 87 2.31 -10.42 -10.54
C SER A 87 1.32 -11.03 -9.55
N VAL A 88 0.50 -10.20 -8.89
CA VAL A 88 -0.51 -10.67 -7.92
C VAL A 88 -1.58 -11.50 -8.63
N PRO A 89 -1.88 -12.72 -8.13
CA PRO A 89 -2.93 -13.56 -8.71
C PRO A 89 -4.32 -12.91 -8.60
N LEU A 90 -5.15 -13.02 -9.64
CA LEU A 90 -6.53 -12.49 -9.65
C LEU A 90 -7.40 -13.03 -8.50
N LYS A 91 -7.08 -14.23 -7.99
CA LYS A 91 -7.76 -14.85 -6.84
C LYS A 91 -7.30 -14.34 -5.48
N ALA A 92 -6.36 -13.39 -5.42
CA ALA A 92 -5.93 -12.80 -4.15
C ALA A 92 -7.12 -12.12 -3.45
N ARG A 93 -7.20 -12.27 -2.11
CA ARG A 93 -8.32 -11.76 -1.30
C ARG A 93 -8.55 -10.27 -1.49
N VAL A 94 -7.52 -9.49 -1.72
CA VAL A 94 -7.62 -8.05 -1.98
C VAL A 94 -8.50 -7.70 -3.19
N PHE A 95 -8.69 -8.64 -4.14
CA PHE A 95 -9.52 -8.45 -5.34
C PHE A 95 -10.90 -9.10 -5.23
N GLN A 96 -11.10 -10.00 -4.26
CA GLN A 96 -12.31 -10.83 -4.17
C GLN A 96 -13.30 -10.34 -3.11
N GLU A 97 -12.81 -9.75 -2.06
CA GLU A 97 -13.64 -9.35 -0.92
C GLU A 97 -13.83 -7.83 -0.93
N GLY A 98 -15.02 -7.36 -1.22
CA GLY A 98 -15.58 -5.99 -1.22
C GLY A 98 -14.66 -4.78 -1.00
N GLY A 99 -15.11 -3.61 -1.38
CA GLY A 99 -14.37 -2.35 -1.26
C GLY A 99 -13.49 -2.02 -2.47
N ASP A 100 -13.09 -0.76 -2.57
CA ASP A 100 -12.39 -0.22 -3.72
C ASP A 100 -10.92 -0.67 -3.76
N VAL A 101 -10.44 -1.01 -4.96
CA VAL A 101 -9.05 -1.40 -5.19
C VAL A 101 -8.47 -0.59 -6.33
N ILE A 102 -7.26 -0.07 -6.13
CA ILE A 102 -6.45 0.58 -7.16
C ILE A 102 -5.15 -0.20 -7.31
N VAL A 103 -4.79 -0.58 -8.53
CA VAL A 103 -3.48 -1.16 -8.83
C VAL A 103 -2.62 -0.12 -9.54
N LEU A 104 -1.45 0.15 -8.97
CA LEU A 104 -0.42 0.96 -9.60
C LEU A 104 0.50 0.02 -10.39
N THR A 105 0.57 0.21 -11.70
CA THR A 105 1.36 -0.64 -12.59
C THR A 105 2.13 0.18 -13.61
N THR A 106 3.03 -0.48 -14.36
CA THR A 106 3.78 0.19 -15.42
C THR A 106 3.05 0.09 -16.76
N THR A 107 3.35 1.00 -17.66
CA THR A 107 2.84 0.98 -19.05
C THR A 107 3.22 -0.28 -19.81
N SER A 108 4.29 -0.98 -19.39
CA SER A 108 4.76 -2.23 -19.98
C SER A 108 4.08 -3.49 -19.40
N SER A 109 3.17 -3.37 -18.45
CA SER A 109 2.45 -4.51 -17.87
C SER A 109 1.51 -5.19 -18.87
N ASP A 110 1.18 -6.45 -18.64
CA ASP A 110 0.35 -7.27 -19.52
C ASP A 110 -1.06 -6.69 -19.69
N GLU A 111 -1.46 -6.41 -20.94
CA GLU A 111 -2.74 -5.78 -21.28
C GLU A 111 -3.93 -6.67 -20.92
N LYS A 112 -3.84 -7.99 -21.20
CA LYS A 112 -4.94 -8.92 -20.89
C LYS A 112 -5.20 -8.96 -19.40
N LYS A 113 -4.15 -8.95 -18.60
CA LYS A 113 -4.27 -8.95 -17.13
C LYS A 113 -4.85 -7.64 -16.60
N ARG A 114 -4.54 -6.50 -17.23
CA ARG A 114 -5.23 -5.22 -16.93
C ARG A 114 -6.73 -5.32 -17.19
N GLU A 115 -7.11 -5.87 -18.35
CA GLU A 115 -8.53 -6.06 -18.69
C GLU A 115 -9.24 -6.99 -17.70
N GLU A 116 -8.59 -8.08 -17.28
CA GLU A 116 -9.16 -9.01 -16.30
C GLU A 116 -9.36 -8.34 -14.94
N LEU A 117 -8.40 -7.55 -14.46
CA LEU A 117 -8.52 -6.77 -13.23
C LEU A 117 -9.65 -5.74 -13.33
N THR A 118 -9.74 -5.03 -14.46
CA THR A 118 -10.83 -4.07 -14.70
C THR A 118 -12.20 -4.73 -14.68
N LYS A 119 -12.35 -5.95 -15.22
CA LYS A 119 -13.60 -6.73 -15.14
C LYS A 119 -13.96 -7.12 -13.70
N LEU A 120 -12.99 -7.21 -12.81
CA LEU A 120 -13.21 -7.41 -11.36
C LEU A 120 -13.55 -6.10 -10.62
N GLY A 121 -13.66 -4.97 -11.31
CA GLY A 121 -13.92 -3.67 -10.70
C GLY A 121 -12.68 -2.98 -10.12
N VAL A 122 -11.48 -3.45 -10.46
CA VAL A 122 -10.23 -2.86 -10.01
C VAL A 122 -9.88 -1.65 -10.89
N ASP A 123 -9.63 -0.51 -10.27
CA ASP A 123 -9.09 0.67 -10.94
C ASP A 123 -7.59 0.49 -11.20
N ILE A 124 -7.14 0.90 -12.38
CA ILE A 124 -5.72 0.81 -12.76
C ILE A 124 -5.16 2.20 -13.00
N ILE A 125 -4.06 2.51 -12.34
CA ILE A 125 -3.23 3.68 -12.65
C ILE A 125 -1.92 3.19 -13.25
N MET A 126 -1.69 3.55 -14.50
CA MET A 126 -0.43 3.24 -15.19
C MET A 126 0.53 4.42 -15.05
N THR A 127 1.78 4.11 -14.74
CA THR A 127 2.89 5.07 -14.74
C THR A 127 3.98 4.59 -15.69
N ASP A 128 4.87 5.47 -16.06
CA ASP A 128 6.14 5.03 -16.63
C ASP A 128 6.95 4.27 -15.57
N SER A 129 7.95 3.54 -16.03
CA SER A 129 8.88 2.90 -15.13
C SER A 129 9.91 3.90 -14.61
N ASP A 130 10.27 3.79 -13.33
CA ASP A 130 11.43 4.46 -12.79
C ASP A 130 12.74 3.94 -13.43
N GLN A 131 13.89 4.49 -13.04
CA GLN A 131 15.21 4.07 -13.55
C GLN A 131 15.56 2.60 -13.24
N LYS A 132 14.83 1.97 -12.30
CA LYS A 132 14.99 0.56 -11.90
C LYS A 132 13.93 -0.36 -12.53
N GLY A 133 13.10 0.16 -13.45
CA GLY A 133 12.02 -0.59 -14.09
C GLY A 133 10.81 -0.84 -13.19
N LYS A 134 10.68 -0.11 -12.07
CA LYS A 134 9.54 -0.19 -11.14
C LYS A 134 8.52 0.92 -11.42
N VAL A 135 7.35 0.85 -10.79
CA VAL A 135 6.34 1.91 -10.79
C VAL A 135 6.96 3.23 -10.32
N ASP A 136 6.82 4.30 -11.11
CA ASP A 136 7.15 5.66 -10.68
C ASP A 136 6.15 6.14 -9.63
N LEU A 137 6.53 6.00 -8.36
CA LEU A 137 5.68 6.35 -7.23
C LEU A 137 5.40 7.85 -7.16
N ALA A 138 6.34 8.70 -7.58
CA ALA A 138 6.13 10.15 -7.55
C ALA A 138 5.02 10.56 -8.53
N SER A 139 5.03 10.00 -9.73
CA SER A 139 3.97 10.18 -10.74
C SER A 139 2.64 9.58 -10.28
N ALA A 140 2.67 8.38 -9.67
CA ALA A 140 1.47 7.70 -9.17
C ALA A 140 0.70 8.53 -8.12
N MET A 141 1.39 9.34 -7.30
CA MET A 141 0.71 10.19 -6.29
C MET A 141 -0.26 11.16 -6.92
N THR A 142 0.06 11.75 -8.07
CA THR A 142 -0.86 12.63 -8.80
C THR A 142 -2.09 11.87 -9.28
N GLY A 143 -1.92 10.67 -9.83
CA GLY A 143 -3.03 9.81 -10.25
C GLY A 143 -3.95 9.42 -9.09
N LEU A 144 -3.38 9.12 -7.92
CA LEU A 144 -4.15 8.82 -6.72
C LEU A 144 -4.93 10.03 -6.20
N ALA A 145 -4.32 11.22 -6.23
CA ALA A 145 -5.01 12.45 -5.85
C ALA A 145 -6.22 12.74 -6.73
N LEU A 146 -6.12 12.49 -8.05
CA LEU A 146 -7.25 12.64 -9.00
C LEU A 146 -8.38 11.64 -8.72
N LYS A 147 -8.09 10.51 -8.06
CA LYS A 147 -9.07 9.54 -7.56
C LYS A 147 -9.64 9.89 -6.18
N GLY A 148 -9.31 11.06 -5.64
CA GLY A 148 -9.81 11.54 -4.35
C GLY A 148 -9.09 10.96 -3.14
N ILE A 149 -7.91 10.35 -3.32
CA ILE A 149 -7.08 9.86 -2.22
C ILE A 149 -6.28 11.03 -1.66
N ASP A 150 -6.64 11.51 -0.48
CA ASP A 150 -5.98 12.64 0.21
C ASP A 150 -4.92 12.21 1.21
N GLY A 151 -5.02 10.96 1.72
CA GLY A 151 -4.09 10.39 2.68
C GLY A 151 -3.88 8.90 2.46
N ILE A 152 -2.64 8.45 2.62
CA ILE A 152 -2.23 7.06 2.42
C ILE A 152 -1.51 6.54 3.66
N LEU A 153 -1.97 5.42 4.19
CA LEU A 153 -1.22 4.59 5.10
C LEU A 153 -0.37 3.60 4.29
N LEU A 154 0.92 3.84 4.22
CA LEU A 154 1.87 2.93 3.56
C LEU A 154 2.26 1.83 4.55
N GLU A 155 1.77 0.62 4.31
CA GLU A 155 2.16 -0.60 5.01
C GLU A 155 2.82 -1.53 4.01
N GLY A 156 4.03 -1.98 4.25
CA GLY A 156 4.59 -2.89 3.28
C GLY A 156 6.00 -3.32 3.57
N GLY A 157 6.47 -4.27 2.77
CA GLY A 157 7.81 -4.80 2.85
C GLY A 157 8.89 -3.76 2.52
N ALA A 158 10.12 -4.07 2.91
CA ALA A 158 11.27 -3.18 2.80
C ALA A 158 11.50 -2.62 1.37
N SER A 159 11.17 -3.39 0.33
CA SER A 159 11.36 -2.95 -1.06
C SER A 159 10.47 -1.77 -1.45
N LEU A 160 9.18 -1.80 -1.05
CA LEU A 160 8.26 -0.69 -1.31
C LEU A 160 8.61 0.52 -0.45
N ALA A 161 8.95 0.30 0.82
CA ALA A 161 9.40 1.36 1.71
C ALA A 161 10.63 2.08 1.15
N ALA A 162 11.66 1.35 0.74
CA ALA A 162 12.86 1.92 0.13
C ALA A 162 12.52 2.76 -1.12
N SER A 163 11.68 2.22 -2.02
CA SER A 163 11.23 2.98 -3.21
C SER A 163 10.45 4.24 -2.84
N ALA A 164 9.61 4.20 -1.80
CA ALA A 164 8.84 5.35 -1.35
C ALA A 164 9.73 6.46 -0.74
N PHE A 165 10.77 6.09 0.00
CA PHE A 165 11.75 7.04 0.53
C PHE A 165 12.62 7.62 -0.59
N GLU A 166 13.11 6.80 -1.52
CA GLU A 166 13.87 7.25 -2.69
C GLU A 166 13.06 8.22 -3.58
N ALA A 167 11.77 7.95 -3.76
CA ALA A 167 10.85 8.81 -4.50
C ALA A 167 10.44 10.09 -3.75
N GLY A 168 10.83 10.24 -2.47
CA GLY A 168 10.50 11.40 -1.64
C GLY A 168 9.01 11.58 -1.36
N ILE A 169 8.22 10.50 -1.39
CA ILE A 169 6.76 10.59 -1.19
C ILE A 169 6.32 10.45 0.27
N VAL A 170 7.21 10.01 1.18
CA VAL A 170 6.89 9.79 2.60
C VAL A 170 6.92 11.11 3.37
N ASP A 171 5.82 11.49 4.00
CA ASP A 171 5.70 12.71 4.79
C ASP A 171 5.91 12.47 6.28
N LYS A 172 5.53 11.31 6.76
CA LYS A 172 5.63 10.95 8.18
C LYS A 172 5.96 9.47 8.34
N VAL A 173 6.68 9.16 9.41
CA VAL A 173 7.03 7.79 9.79
C VAL A 173 6.44 7.47 11.14
N ARG A 174 5.85 6.28 11.29
CA ARG A 174 5.44 5.68 12.55
C ARG A 174 6.06 4.30 12.70
N ILE A 175 6.83 4.13 13.75
CA ILE A 175 7.51 2.87 14.05
C ILE A 175 6.95 2.31 15.34
N TYR A 176 6.58 1.04 15.32
CA TYR A 176 6.28 0.23 16.49
C TYR A 176 7.50 -0.63 16.77
N GLU A 177 8.16 -0.35 17.90
CA GLU A 177 9.39 -1.02 18.29
C GLU A 177 9.09 -2.09 19.34
N ALA A 178 9.59 -3.30 19.10
CA ALA A 178 9.52 -4.42 20.02
C ALA A 178 10.89 -4.69 20.62
N PRO A 179 10.96 -5.11 21.91
CA PRO A 179 12.23 -5.48 22.55
C PRO A 179 12.91 -6.68 21.89
#